data_c02836d3636ac0d5a27bd1b9cc69066a
#
_entry.id   c02836d3636ac0d5a27bd1b9cc69066a
#
_cell.length_a   1.000
_cell.length_b   1.000
_cell.length_c   1.000
_cell.angle_alpha   90.00
_cell.angle_beta   90.00
_cell.angle_gamma   90.00
#
_symmetry.space_group_name_H-M   'P 1'
#
loop_
_entity.id
_entity.type
_entity.pdbx_description
1 polymer ?
#
loop_
_entity_poly.entity_id
_entity_poly.type
_entity_poly.pdbx_seq_one_letter_code
_entity_poly.pdbx_strand_id
1 'polypeptide(L)'
;MTTYRVNELFYSLQGEGRHAGTPAVFVRLSGCNLACPFCDTQHQPFTHMTAAEIVEAVGRYPARTVILTGGEPTLQLDAELTTALHRADCTIHLETNGTLPLKPGVEIDWITCSPKDGPDLQIQHIDELKVLFMGEDVEHFLSVPACEYRLQPLDTGDAKRNQEIVKQTVDYILNHPTWKLSLQTHKILNVR
;
A
#
# COMPACT_ATOMS: atom_id res chain seq x y z
N MET A 1 5.19 -10.04 25.00
CA MET A 1 5.44 -8.85 24.17
C MET A 1 5.34 -9.29 22.72
N THR A 2 4.42 -8.73 21.98
CA THR A 2 4.25 -9.02 20.56
C THR A 2 5.45 -8.48 19.79
N THR A 3 5.92 -9.20 18.79
CA THR A 3 6.97 -8.73 17.87
C THR A 3 6.50 -8.84 16.44
N TYR A 4 6.92 -7.88 15.62
CA TYR A 4 6.61 -7.76 14.20
C TYR A 4 7.86 -8.04 13.38
N ARG A 5 7.71 -8.79 12.29
CA ARG A 5 8.80 -9.01 11.34
C ARG A 5 8.90 -7.81 10.43
N VAL A 6 9.80 -6.89 10.73
CA VAL A 6 10.05 -5.68 9.94
C VAL A 6 11.14 -5.96 8.91
N ASN A 7 10.80 -5.89 7.63
CA ASN A 7 11.75 -6.07 6.53
C ASN A 7 12.62 -4.82 6.38
N GLU A 8 11.97 -3.65 6.36
CA GLU A 8 12.66 -2.35 6.32
C GLU A 8 11.82 -1.25 6.96
N LEU A 9 12.51 -0.22 7.43
CA LEU A 9 11.91 1.02 7.90
C LEU A 9 12.73 2.18 7.31
N PHE A 10 12.06 3.07 6.58
CA PHE A 10 12.73 4.17 5.89
C PHE A 10 11.82 5.39 5.76
N TYR A 11 12.43 6.55 5.54
CA TYR A 11 11.74 7.83 5.33
C TYR A 11 11.86 8.23 3.87
N SER A 12 10.72 8.51 3.23
CA SER A 12 10.65 8.92 1.83
C SER A 12 9.36 9.67 1.53
N LEU A 13 9.07 9.89 0.25
CA LEU A 13 7.78 10.36 -0.22
C LEU A 13 6.88 9.17 -0.56
N GLN A 14 5.58 9.24 -0.20
CA GLN A 14 4.60 8.33 -0.79
C GLN A 14 4.62 8.51 -2.31
N GLY A 15 4.89 7.42 -3.02
CA GLY A 15 5.05 7.45 -4.48
C GLY A 15 3.77 7.17 -5.25
N GLU A 16 2.68 6.74 -4.59
CA GLU A 16 1.50 6.18 -5.22
C GLU A 16 0.21 6.76 -4.63
N GLY A 17 -0.89 6.58 -5.37
CA GLY A 17 -2.23 6.87 -4.89
C GLY A 17 -2.53 8.35 -4.65
N ARG A 18 -3.53 8.58 -3.79
CA ARG A 18 -3.99 9.93 -3.43
C ARG A 18 -2.92 10.75 -2.74
N HIS A 19 -2.14 10.12 -1.90
CA HIS A 19 -1.16 10.78 -1.05
C HIS A 19 0.24 10.87 -1.68
N ALA A 20 0.36 10.64 -2.99
CA ALA A 20 1.62 10.80 -3.71
C ALA A 20 2.25 12.18 -3.45
N GLY A 21 3.56 12.19 -3.13
CA GLY A 21 4.31 13.37 -2.75
C GLY A 21 4.31 13.70 -1.25
N THR A 22 3.53 13.01 -0.42
CA THR A 22 3.52 13.22 1.03
C THR A 22 4.75 12.58 1.68
N PRO A 23 5.53 13.33 2.49
CA PRO A 23 6.61 12.76 3.29
C PRO A 23 6.06 11.76 4.32
N ALA A 24 6.58 10.55 4.33
CA ALA A 24 6.09 9.48 5.22
C ALA A 24 7.20 8.53 5.66
N VAL A 25 7.01 7.91 6.82
CA VAL A 25 7.85 6.81 7.29
C VAL A 25 7.19 5.50 6.90
N PHE A 26 7.88 4.72 6.10
CA PHE A 26 7.43 3.40 5.67
C PHE A 26 7.88 2.34 6.64
N VAL A 27 6.95 1.54 7.12
CA VAL A 27 7.21 0.33 7.91
C VAL A 27 6.77 -0.86 7.08
N ARG A 28 7.72 -1.51 6.43
CA ARG A 28 7.46 -2.69 5.59
C ARG A 28 7.53 -3.96 6.43
N LEU A 29 6.38 -4.61 6.60
CA LEU A 29 6.27 -5.88 7.30
C LEU A 29 6.58 -7.05 6.35
N SER A 30 7.29 -8.05 6.85
CA SER A 30 7.70 -9.23 6.08
C SER A 30 6.59 -10.28 6.04
N GLY A 31 6.46 -10.95 4.90
CA GLY A 31 5.52 -12.05 4.67
C GLY A 31 4.25 -11.61 3.95
N CYS A 32 3.75 -12.47 3.09
CA CYS A 32 2.52 -12.29 2.34
C CYS A 32 1.76 -13.62 2.27
N ASN A 33 0.44 -13.54 2.21
CA ASN A 33 -0.43 -14.70 2.00
C ASN A 33 -0.67 -14.99 0.49
N LEU A 34 -0.16 -14.14 -0.40
CA LEU A 34 -0.22 -14.30 -1.85
C LEU A 34 1.20 -14.45 -2.45
N ALA A 35 1.27 -14.99 -3.67
CA ALA A 35 2.50 -15.16 -4.45
C ALA A 35 2.29 -14.60 -5.85
N CYS A 36 2.16 -13.27 -5.96
CA CYS A 36 1.90 -12.60 -7.24
C CYS A 36 3.16 -12.64 -8.13
N PRO A 37 3.03 -13.00 -9.42
CA PRO A 37 4.18 -13.12 -10.32
C PRO A 37 4.87 -11.78 -10.64
N PHE A 38 4.16 -10.67 -10.45
CA PHE A 38 4.65 -9.29 -10.65
C PHE A 38 5.08 -8.60 -9.35
N CYS A 39 5.20 -9.36 -8.25
CA CYS A 39 5.56 -8.77 -6.95
C CYS A 39 7.00 -8.25 -6.97
N ASP A 40 7.17 -6.97 -6.66
CA ASP A 40 8.48 -6.30 -6.57
C ASP A 40 9.05 -6.28 -5.14
N THR A 41 8.29 -6.80 -4.17
CA THR A 41 8.69 -6.79 -2.76
C THR A 41 9.47 -8.05 -2.40
N GLN A 42 10.68 -7.84 -1.88
CA GLN A 42 11.47 -8.90 -1.24
C GLN A 42 11.13 -8.94 0.25
N HIS A 43 10.77 -10.13 0.75
CA HIS A 43 10.31 -10.29 2.13
C HIS A 43 11.43 -10.65 3.12
N GLN A 44 12.67 -10.73 2.66
CA GLN A 44 13.84 -11.06 3.49
C GLN A 44 15.04 -10.20 3.10
N PRO A 45 15.94 -9.92 4.06
CA PRO A 45 15.87 -10.29 5.47
C PRO A 45 14.80 -9.51 6.24
N PHE A 46 14.54 -9.88 7.49
CA PHE A 46 13.71 -9.11 8.42
C PHE A 46 14.32 -9.13 9.83
N THR A 47 13.92 -8.13 10.63
CA THR A 47 14.25 -8.02 12.04
C THR A 47 12.97 -8.10 12.86
N HIS A 48 13.01 -8.75 14.01
CA HIS A 48 11.92 -8.72 14.98
C HIS A 48 11.97 -7.40 15.76
N MET A 49 10.88 -6.64 15.73
CA MET A 49 10.74 -5.39 16.49
C MET A 49 9.44 -5.41 17.27
N THR A 50 9.46 -4.89 18.49
CA THR A 50 8.27 -4.61 19.28
C THR A 50 7.58 -3.34 18.80
N ALA A 51 6.31 -3.10 19.19
CA ALA A 51 5.63 -1.85 18.89
C ALA A 51 6.41 -0.62 19.40
N ALA A 52 7.00 -0.70 20.59
CA ALA A 52 7.81 0.37 21.16
C ALA A 52 9.06 0.69 20.32
N GLU A 53 9.77 -0.33 19.84
CA GLU A 53 10.95 -0.16 18.98
C GLU A 53 10.57 0.43 17.61
N ILE A 54 9.41 0.05 17.05
CA ILE A 54 8.90 0.64 15.81
C ILE A 54 8.58 2.12 16.03
N VAL A 55 7.86 2.47 17.11
CA VAL A 55 7.53 3.87 17.45
C VAL A 55 8.80 4.69 17.66
N GLU A 56 9.79 4.17 18.38
CA GLU A 56 11.08 4.84 18.58
C GLU A 56 11.78 5.11 17.23
N ALA A 57 11.81 4.10 16.35
CA ALA A 57 12.43 4.23 15.03
C ALA A 57 11.70 5.24 14.14
N VAL A 58 10.36 5.25 14.14
CA VAL A 58 9.52 6.23 13.45
C VAL A 58 9.79 7.64 13.98
N GLY A 59 9.88 7.80 15.30
CA GLY A 59 10.11 9.08 15.98
C GLY A 59 11.43 9.78 15.63
N ARG A 60 12.37 9.09 14.98
CA ARG A 60 13.63 9.68 14.50
C ARG A 60 13.44 10.58 13.26
N TYR A 61 12.28 10.51 12.61
CA TYR A 61 11.97 11.27 11.40
C TYR A 61 10.97 12.40 11.67
N PRO A 62 10.97 13.47 10.88
CA PRO A 62 10.08 14.63 11.10
C PRO A 62 8.62 14.39 10.68
N ALA A 63 8.36 13.39 9.80
CA ALA A 63 7.02 13.09 9.35
C ALA A 63 6.20 12.37 10.43
N ARG A 64 4.89 12.62 10.43
CA ARG A 64 3.92 11.95 11.30
C ARG A 64 3.05 10.95 10.55
N THR A 65 3.12 10.94 9.22
CA THR A 65 2.47 9.91 8.40
C THR A 65 3.32 8.65 8.41
N VAL A 66 2.72 7.55 8.83
CA VAL A 66 3.33 6.20 8.82
C VAL A 66 2.58 5.33 7.84
N ILE A 67 3.28 4.76 6.88
CA ILE A 67 2.70 3.84 5.91
C ILE A 67 3.07 2.41 6.31
N LEU A 68 2.07 1.69 6.80
CA LEU A 68 2.19 0.26 7.07
C LEU A 68 1.99 -0.50 5.76
N THR A 69 3.02 -1.14 5.29
CA THR A 69 3.07 -1.84 4.00
C THR A 69 3.85 -3.14 4.15
N GLY A 70 4.18 -3.79 3.05
CA GLY A 70 5.05 -4.96 3.06
C GLY A 70 4.67 -5.98 2.04
N GLY A 71 4.66 -7.26 2.43
CA GLY A 71 3.91 -8.29 1.73
C GLY A 71 2.41 -8.06 1.95
N GLU A 72 1.89 -8.63 3.05
CA GLU A 72 0.54 -8.30 3.52
C GLU A 72 0.59 -7.93 5.02
N PRO A 73 0.46 -6.63 5.34
CA PRO A 73 0.58 -6.16 6.72
C PRO A 73 -0.45 -6.75 7.68
N THR A 74 -1.68 -7.01 7.20
CA THR A 74 -2.78 -7.52 8.04
C THR A 74 -2.50 -8.88 8.66
N LEU A 75 -1.54 -9.64 8.12
CA LEU A 75 -1.06 -10.89 8.75
C LEU A 75 -0.54 -10.66 10.17
N GLN A 76 0.14 -9.54 10.39
CA GLN A 76 0.82 -9.22 11.64
C GLN A 76 0.15 -8.10 12.42
N LEU A 77 -0.43 -7.13 11.70
CA LEU A 77 -1.02 -5.92 12.27
C LEU A 77 -2.03 -6.24 13.37
N ASP A 78 -1.92 -5.52 14.48
CA ASP A 78 -2.82 -5.63 15.63
C ASP A 78 -3.02 -4.27 16.32
N ALA A 79 -3.92 -4.24 17.30
CA ALA A 79 -4.26 -3.04 18.06
C ALA A 79 -3.09 -2.50 18.90
N GLU A 80 -2.13 -3.34 19.31
CA GLU A 80 -0.97 -2.90 20.09
C GLU A 80 -0.13 -1.93 19.27
N LEU A 81 0.18 -2.26 18.01
CA LEU A 81 1.00 -1.42 17.14
C LEU A 81 0.26 -0.14 16.73
N THR A 82 -1.01 -0.24 16.28
CA THR A 82 -1.74 0.95 15.83
C THR A 82 -2.00 1.93 16.96
N THR A 83 -2.38 1.43 18.15
CA THR A 83 -2.55 2.28 19.35
C THR A 83 -1.22 2.95 19.74
N ALA A 84 -0.10 2.24 19.68
CA ALA A 84 1.21 2.81 20.02
C ALA A 84 1.61 3.93 19.05
N LEU A 85 1.36 3.76 17.76
CA LEU A 85 1.60 4.79 16.74
C LEU A 85 0.69 6.00 16.91
N HIS A 86 -0.63 5.81 17.14
CA HIS A 86 -1.56 6.91 17.41
C HIS A 86 -1.19 7.69 18.68
N ARG A 87 -0.76 7.01 19.75
CA ARG A 87 -0.27 7.69 20.97
C ARG A 87 1.00 8.51 20.74
N ALA A 88 1.74 8.23 19.67
CA ALA A 88 2.89 9.02 19.23
C ALA A 88 2.52 10.09 18.19
N ASP A 89 1.23 10.48 18.09
CA ASP A 89 0.68 11.44 17.15
C ASP A 89 0.96 11.12 15.68
N CYS A 90 1.02 9.82 15.33
CA CYS A 90 1.15 9.38 13.96
C CYS A 90 -0.21 9.18 13.30
N THR A 91 -0.31 9.57 12.02
CA THR A 91 -1.41 9.21 11.12
C THR A 91 -1.01 7.93 10.39
N ILE A 92 -1.86 6.91 10.43
CA ILE A 92 -1.54 5.57 9.91
C ILE A 92 -2.24 5.34 8.58
N HIS A 93 -1.45 5.11 7.54
CA HIS A 93 -1.92 4.62 6.24
C HIS A 93 -1.57 3.14 6.09
N LEU A 94 -2.50 2.37 5.55
CA LEU A 94 -2.34 0.94 5.27
C LEU A 94 -2.35 0.70 3.77
N GLU A 95 -1.34 -0.01 3.27
CA GLU A 95 -1.31 -0.60 1.93
C GLU A 95 -1.54 -2.11 2.05
N THR A 96 -2.68 -2.62 1.56
CA THR A 96 -3.08 -4.02 1.70
C THR A 96 -3.59 -4.62 0.40
N ASN A 97 -3.49 -5.93 0.24
CA ASN A 97 -4.18 -6.64 -0.84
C ASN A 97 -5.68 -6.87 -0.56
N GLY A 98 -6.14 -6.57 0.67
CA GLY A 98 -7.53 -6.64 1.09
C GLY A 98 -8.09 -8.03 1.35
N THR A 99 -7.32 -9.10 1.18
CA THR A 99 -7.81 -10.50 1.28
C THR A 99 -7.97 -11.01 2.72
N LEU A 100 -7.55 -10.21 3.70
CA LEU A 100 -7.70 -10.54 5.13
C LEU A 100 -8.40 -9.37 5.84
N PRO A 101 -9.28 -9.66 6.82
CA PRO A 101 -9.92 -8.62 7.61
C PRO A 101 -8.92 -7.97 8.57
N LEU A 102 -9.19 -6.75 8.98
CA LEU A 102 -8.48 -6.14 10.11
C LEU A 102 -8.84 -6.89 11.40
N LYS A 103 -7.83 -7.10 12.26
CA LYS A 103 -8.06 -7.68 13.59
C LYS A 103 -8.83 -6.70 14.48
N PRO A 104 -9.58 -7.18 15.46
CA PRO A 104 -10.33 -6.33 16.38
C PRO A 104 -9.43 -5.28 17.06
N GLY A 105 -9.93 -4.04 17.11
CA GLY A 105 -9.23 -2.91 17.73
C GLY A 105 -8.11 -2.28 16.89
N VAL A 106 -7.88 -2.77 15.67
CA VAL A 106 -6.99 -2.10 14.71
C VAL A 106 -7.71 -0.87 14.15
N GLU A 107 -7.13 0.30 14.34
CA GLU A 107 -7.61 1.58 13.81
C GLU A 107 -6.61 2.11 12.78
N ILE A 108 -7.12 2.49 11.60
CA ILE A 108 -6.33 2.99 10.46
C ILE A 108 -6.99 4.27 9.96
N ASP A 109 -6.19 5.30 9.66
CA ASP A 109 -6.69 6.59 9.20
C ASP A 109 -6.93 6.65 7.69
N TRP A 110 -6.20 5.81 6.92
CA TRP A 110 -6.36 5.69 5.46
C TRP A 110 -6.03 4.28 4.99
N ILE A 111 -6.95 3.66 4.29
CA ILE A 111 -6.77 2.30 3.73
C ILE A 111 -6.73 2.35 2.21
N THR A 112 -5.58 2.05 1.64
CA THR A 112 -5.40 1.76 0.22
C THR A 112 -5.44 0.25 0.02
N CYS A 113 -6.46 -0.23 -0.67
CA CYS A 113 -6.59 -1.62 -1.06
C CYS A 113 -6.15 -1.80 -2.51
N SER A 114 -5.18 -2.69 -2.72
CA SER A 114 -4.74 -3.10 -4.06
C SER A 114 -5.16 -4.56 -4.32
N PRO A 115 -6.40 -4.77 -4.82
CA PRO A 115 -6.92 -6.12 -5.03
C PRO A 115 -6.06 -6.89 -6.02
N LYS A 116 -6.09 -8.22 -5.90
CA LYS A 116 -5.45 -9.14 -6.83
C LYS A 116 -6.50 -10.06 -7.40
N ASP A 117 -6.35 -10.44 -8.65
CA ASP A 117 -7.28 -11.36 -9.30
C ASP A 117 -7.39 -12.68 -8.52
N GLY A 118 -8.62 -13.11 -8.32
CA GLY A 118 -9.00 -14.38 -7.75
C GLY A 118 -9.50 -14.34 -6.29
N PRO A 119 -8.71 -13.88 -5.29
CA PRO A 119 -9.18 -13.90 -3.91
C PRO A 119 -10.25 -12.84 -3.62
N ASP A 120 -11.26 -13.22 -2.85
CA ASP A 120 -12.28 -12.31 -2.34
C ASP A 120 -11.70 -11.30 -1.34
N LEU A 121 -12.19 -10.07 -1.38
CA LEU A 121 -11.84 -9.05 -0.41
C LEU A 121 -12.57 -9.29 0.91
N GLN A 122 -11.83 -9.20 2.02
CA GLN A 122 -12.32 -9.35 3.38
C GLN A 122 -12.27 -8.04 4.17
N ILE A 123 -11.59 -7.02 3.64
CA ILE A 123 -11.53 -5.70 4.25
C ILE A 123 -12.86 -4.98 4.06
N GLN A 124 -13.40 -4.36 5.14
CA GLN A 124 -14.76 -3.81 5.13
C GLN A 124 -14.84 -2.35 4.71
N HIS A 125 -13.75 -1.60 4.92
CA HIS A 125 -13.67 -0.19 4.55
C HIS A 125 -12.46 0.04 3.66
N ILE A 126 -12.64 0.79 2.58
CA ILE A 126 -11.59 1.11 1.61
C ILE A 126 -11.71 2.60 1.30
N ASP A 127 -10.69 3.38 1.63
CA ASP A 127 -10.60 4.78 1.24
C ASP A 127 -10.18 4.91 -0.23
N GLU A 128 -9.22 4.09 -0.65
CA GLU A 128 -8.72 4.07 -2.02
C GLU A 128 -8.62 2.63 -2.54
N LEU A 129 -9.33 2.33 -3.61
CA LEU A 129 -9.13 1.10 -4.37
C LEU A 129 -8.15 1.38 -5.50
N LYS A 130 -6.95 0.79 -5.43
CA LYS A 130 -5.85 1.00 -6.39
C LYS A 130 -5.60 -0.29 -7.18
N VAL A 131 -6.13 -0.33 -8.40
CA VAL A 131 -6.06 -1.50 -9.29
C VAL A 131 -4.85 -1.37 -10.21
N LEU A 132 -4.03 -2.45 -10.30
CA LEU A 132 -2.99 -2.55 -11.31
C LEU A 132 -3.63 -2.75 -12.68
N PHE A 133 -3.10 -2.07 -13.71
CA PHE A 133 -3.67 -2.06 -15.04
C PHE A 133 -2.62 -2.46 -16.09
N MET A 134 -3.01 -3.35 -17.00
CA MET A 134 -2.17 -3.82 -18.11
C MET A 134 -2.87 -3.72 -19.48
N GLY A 135 -4.08 -3.12 -19.53
CA GLY A 135 -4.88 -2.97 -20.75
C GLY A 135 -6.18 -3.78 -20.77
N GLU A 136 -6.50 -4.49 -19.70
CA GLU A 136 -7.75 -5.27 -19.51
C GLU A 136 -8.93 -4.39 -19.09
N ASP A 137 -10.15 -4.95 -19.18
CA ASP A 137 -11.34 -4.33 -18.60
C ASP A 137 -11.38 -4.53 -17.09
N VAL A 138 -11.45 -3.44 -16.34
CA VAL A 138 -11.43 -3.41 -14.88
C VAL A 138 -12.72 -2.84 -14.26
N GLU A 139 -13.79 -2.66 -15.05
CA GLU A 139 -15.05 -2.11 -14.57
C GLU A 139 -15.69 -2.94 -13.45
N HIS A 140 -15.43 -4.24 -13.41
CA HIS A 140 -15.93 -5.12 -12.36
C HIS A 140 -15.45 -4.71 -10.95
N PHE A 141 -14.29 -4.06 -10.83
CA PHE A 141 -13.81 -3.53 -9.56
C PHE A 141 -14.62 -2.36 -9.02
N LEU A 142 -15.43 -1.69 -9.83
CA LEU A 142 -16.35 -0.64 -9.36
C LEU A 142 -17.51 -1.20 -8.52
N SER A 143 -17.71 -2.50 -8.52
CA SER A 143 -18.63 -3.18 -7.60
C SER A 143 -18.10 -3.25 -6.16
N VAL A 144 -16.80 -3.04 -5.94
CA VAL A 144 -16.17 -2.97 -4.62
C VAL A 144 -16.36 -1.56 -4.06
N PRO A 145 -17.06 -1.40 -2.91
CA PRO A 145 -17.27 -0.08 -2.34
C PRO A 145 -15.95 0.56 -1.87
N ALA A 146 -15.62 1.73 -2.42
CA ALA A 146 -14.46 2.53 -2.03
C ALA A 146 -14.76 4.02 -2.18
N CYS A 147 -14.05 4.88 -1.43
CA CYS A 147 -14.21 6.32 -1.54
C CYS A 147 -13.58 6.87 -2.81
N GLU A 148 -12.46 6.28 -3.26
CA GLU A 148 -11.78 6.64 -4.51
C GLU A 148 -11.32 5.39 -5.26
N TYR A 149 -11.29 5.50 -6.61
CA TYR A 149 -10.85 4.44 -7.51
C TYR A 149 -9.65 4.93 -8.33
N ARG A 150 -8.58 4.14 -8.35
CA ARG A 150 -7.36 4.47 -9.09
C ARG A 150 -6.86 3.32 -9.92
N LEU A 151 -6.39 3.65 -11.13
CA LEU A 151 -5.63 2.73 -11.97
C LEU A 151 -4.15 3.07 -11.90
N GLN A 152 -3.35 2.05 -11.66
CA GLN A 152 -1.91 2.16 -11.64
C GLN A 152 -1.32 1.27 -12.73
N PRO A 153 -0.68 1.87 -13.76
CA PRO A 153 -0.01 1.09 -14.80
C PRO A 153 1.03 0.17 -14.18
N LEU A 154 0.98 -1.12 -14.55
CA LEU A 154 1.95 -2.10 -14.06
C LEU A 154 3.33 -1.78 -14.63
N ASP A 155 4.34 -1.80 -13.75
CA ASP A 155 5.74 -1.78 -14.15
C ASP A 155 6.21 -3.20 -14.44
N THR A 156 6.52 -3.47 -15.70
CA THR A 156 6.97 -4.78 -16.20
C THR A 156 8.50 -4.91 -16.21
N GLY A 157 9.24 -3.82 -15.88
CA GLY A 157 10.68 -3.74 -16.06
C GLY A 157 11.12 -3.48 -17.50
N ASP A 158 10.21 -3.50 -18.49
CA ASP A 158 10.48 -3.14 -19.88
C ASP A 158 9.96 -1.72 -20.17
N ALA A 159 10.87 -0.79 -20.45
CA ALA A 159 10.54 0.62 -20.63
C ALA A 159 9.56 0.88 -21.79
N LYS A 160 9.68 0.12 -22.90
CA LYS A 160 8.79 0.27 -24.04
C LYS A 160 7.38 -0.22 -23.72
N ARG A 161 7.29 -1.39 -23.07
CA ARG A 161 6.03 -1.96 -22.65
C ARG A 161 5.35 -1.06 -21.61
N ASN A 162 6.12 -0.52 -20.67
CA ASN A 162 5.62 0.40 -19.66
C ASN A 162 5.01 1.68 -20.27
N GLN A 163 5.65 2.26 -21.32
CA GLN A 163 5.09 3.41 -22.03
C GLN A 163 3.75 3.08 -22.71
N GLU A 164 3.62 1.89 -23.30
CA GLU A 164 2.36 1.43 -23.89
C GLU A 164 1.28 1.28 -22.83
N ILE A 165 1.59 0.65 -21.69
CA ILE A 165 0.63 0.46 -20.58
C ILE A 165 0.20 1.82 -20.00
N VAL A 166 1.13 2.76 -19.79
CA VAL A 166 0.80 4.12 -19.32
C VAL A 166 -0.16 4.81 -20.27
N LYS A 167 0.09 4.73 -21.58
CA LYS A 167 -0.80 5.31 -22.60
C LYS A 167 -2.19 4.67 -22.54
N GLN A 168 -2.27 3.34 -22.52
CA GLN A 168 -3.52 2.60 -22.39
C GLN A 168 -4.28 2.96 -21.12
N THR A 169 -3.56 3.12 -20.00
CA THR A 169 -4.16 3.55 -18.71
C THR A 169 -4.79 4.93 -18.83
N VAL A 170 -4.09 5.89 -19.44
CA VAL A 170 -4.60 7.26 -19.67
C VAL A 170 -5.82 7.23 -20.58
N ASP A 171 -5.74 6.53 -21.72
CA ASP A 171 -6.85 6.40 -22.67
C ASP A 171 -8.07 5.74 -22.00
N TYR A 172 -7.86 4.72 -21.16
CA TYR A 172 -8.94 4.06 -20.41
C TYR A 172 -9.60 5.04 -19.42
N ILE A 173 -8.84 5.75 -18.62
CA ILE A 173 -9.34 6.73 -17.63
C ILE A 173 -10.13 7.84 -18.32
N LEU A 174 -9.67 8.34 -19.46
CA LEU A 174 -10.39 9.39 -20.21
C LEU A 174 -11.76 8.92 -20.70
N ASN A 175 -11.93 7.64 -20.96
CA ASN A 175 -13.22 7.04 -21.33
C ASN A 175 -14.05 6.57 -20.12
N HIS A 176 -13.44 6.44 -18.93
CA HIS A 176 -14.07 5.93 -17.71
C HIS A 176 -13.74 6.87 -16.52
N PRO A 177 -14.38 8.06 -16.41
CA PRO A 177 -13.97 9.16 -15.54
C PRO A 177 -14.13 8.89 -14.03
N THR A 178 -14.68 7.76 -13.63
CA THR A 178 -14.69 7.31 -12.24
C THR A 178 -13.28 6.98 -11.76
N TRP A 179 -12.44 6.48 -12.66
CA TRP A 179 -11.06 6.14 -12.39
C TRP A 179 -10.14 7.37 -12.38
N LYS A 180 -9.17 7.38 -11.48
CA LYS A 180 -8.10 8.37 -11.43
C LYS A 180 -6.75 7.69 -11.64
N LEU A 181 -5.79 8.41 -12.18
CA LEU A 181 -4.42 7.88 -12.38
C LEU A 181 -3.66 7.80 -11.06
N SER A 182 -2.99 6.69 -10.83
CA SER A 182 -1.90 6.53 -9.88
C SER A 182 -0.62 6.19 -10.65
N LEU A 183 0.48 6.83 -10.32
CA LEU A 183 1.81 6.52 -10.86
C LEU A 183 2.73 6.09 -9.74
N GLN A 184 3.79 5.37 -10.07
CA GLN A 184 4.90 5.08 -9.16
C GLN A 184 5.93 6.22 -9.22
N THR A 185 5.56 7.40 -8.67
CA THR A 185 6.37 8.62 -8.79
C THR A 185 7.73 8.49 -8.09
N HIS A 186 7.85 7.64 -7.08
CA HIS A 186 9.14 7.33 -6.44
C HIS A 186 10.16 6.77 -7.42
N LYS A 187 9.74 5.95 -8.41
CA LYS A 187 10.62 5.46 -9.48
C LYS A 187 11.06 6.57 -10.43
N ILE A 188 10.15 7.51 -10.75
CA ILE A 188 10.44 8.66 -11.62
C ILE A 188 11.43 9.61 -10.94
N LEU A 189 11.24 9.84 -9.63
CA LEU A 189 12.09 10.73 -8.83
C LEU A 189 13.38 10.07 -8.36
N ASN A 190 13.54 8.75 -8.58
CA ASN A 190 14.64 7.95 -8.08
C ASN A 190 14.85 8.10 -6.56
N VAL A 191 13.73 8.13 -5.82
CA VAL A 191 13.71 8.07 -4.36
C VAL A 191 13.23 6.69 -3.92
N ARG A 192 13.48 6.38 -2.65
CA ARG A 192 13.12 5.07 -2.09
C ARG A 192 11.63 4.95 -1.88
#